data_87be41628b71f6a8af21f1c72bed7c24
#
_entry.id   87be41628b71f6a8af21f1c72bed7c24
#
_cell.length_a   1.000
_cell.length_b   1.000
_cell.length_c   1.000
_cell.angle_alpha   90.00
_cell.angle_beta   90.00
_cell.angle_gamma   90.00
#
_symmetry.space_group_name_H-M   'P 1'
#
loop_
_entity.id
_entity.type
_entity.pdbx_description
1 polymer ?
#
loop_
_entity_poly.entity_id
_entity_poly.type
_entity_poly.pdbx_seq_one_letter_code
_entity_poly.pdbx_strand_id
1 'polypeptide(L)'
;MVSGDGGMDIGMGPTIGTANRNNKMIVLEYDNQAYMNTGAQLSYTTPLGHQTSTSQVGSRAAGKAYHHKDTVQIMAATHIPYVFSAVEGYPQDLIKKAAKAQWYARREGMVFGKVLSFCPLNWKVADDAGSKITQAAADSCFFPLYEVEKGKTVITYDPESVGRRIAVRDYLGMMGKTKHLLSEKNKPVLEVAEAEVERRWRKLKAMHDHPLL
;
A
#
# COMPACT_ATOMS: atom_id res chain seq x y z
N MET A 1 14.11 -9.23 -7.72
CA MET A 1 12.82 -9.69 -8.28
C MET A 1 11.82 -8.54 -8.19
N VAL A 2 11.07 -8.29 -9.26
CA VAL A 2 9.96 -7.33 -9.25
C VAL A 2 8.70 -8.10 -9.63
N SER A 3 7.61 -7.90 -8.90
CA SER A 3 6.33 -8.58 -9.14
C SER A 3 5.17 -7.64 -8.81
N GLY A 4 4.06 -7.77 -9.56
CA GLY A 4 2.82 -7.09 -9.21
C GLY A 4 2.11 -7.76 -8.02
N ASP A 5 1.02 -7.14 -7.58
CA ASP A 5 0.16 -7.66 -6.51
C ASP A 5 -0.33 -9.09 -6.77
N GLY A 6 -0.67 -9.45 -8.02
CA GLY A 6 -1.05 -10.81 -8.37
C GLY A 6 0.05 -11.85 -8.16
N GLY A 7 1.28 -11.53 -8.54
CA GLY A 7 2.42 -12.41 -8.30
C GLY A 7 2.73 -12.56 -6.82
N MET A 8 2.52 -11.50 -6.02
CA MET A 8 2.69 -11.55 -4.57
C MET A 8 1.54 -12.27 -3.85
N ASP A 9 0.33 -12.26 -4.41
CA ASP A 9 -0.78 -13.04 -3.86
C ASP A 9 -0.57 -14.54 -4.05
N ILE A 10 -0.19 -14.95 -5.26
CA ILE A 10 0.10 -16.36 -5.59
C ILE A 10 1.40 -16.82 -4.94
N GLY A 11 2.43 -15.97 -4.95
CA GLY A 11 3.78 -16.27 -4.46
C GLY A 11 4.05 -15.97 -2.99
N MET A 12 3.03 -15.66 -2.17
CA MET A 12 3.24 -15.27 -0.77
C MET A 12 3.96 -16.34 0.06
N GLY A 13 3.56 -17.60 -0.05
CA GLY A 13 4.20 -18.71 0.65
C GLY A 13 5.69 -18.85 0.30
N PRO A 14 6.06 -18.98 -0.98
CA PRO A 14 7.45 -18.97 -1.43
C PRO A 14 8.23 -17.71 -1.02
N THR A 15 7.61 -16.54 -1.00
CA THR A 15 8.25 -15.29 -0.58
C THR A 15 8.59 -15.31 0.91
N ILE A 16 7.66 -15.74 1.76
CA ILE A 16 7.90 -15.93 3.21
C ILE A 16 8.98 -16.98 3.44
N GLY A 17 8.95 -18.11 2.72
CA GLY A 17 9.99 -19.13 2.81
C GLY A 17 11.38 -18.61 2.40
N THR A 18 11.45 -17.73 1.40
CA THR A 18 12.69 -17.05 0.99
C THR A 18 13.16 -16.06 2.04
N ALA A 19 12.24 -15.33 2.66
CA ALA A 19 12.53 -14.42 3.77
C ALA A 19 13.10 -15.17 4.97
N ASN A 20 12.51 -16.30 5.37
CA ASN A 20 12.99 -17.12 6.47
C ASN A 20 14.42 -17.68 6.23
N ARG A 21 14.82 -17.91 4.97
CA ARG A 21 16.18 -18.26 4.61
C ARG A 21 17.13 -17.06 4.55
N ASN A 22 16.58 -15.86 4.63
CA ASN A 22 17.30 -14.59 4.55
C ASN A 22 18.23 -14.48 3.33
N ASN A 23 17.79 -14.93 2.17
CA ASN A 23 18.57 -14.90 0.93
C ASN A 23 18.87 -13.45 0.54
N LYS A 24 20.14 -13.17 0.14
CA LYS A 24 20.59 -11.83 -0.29
C LYS A 24 19.94 -11.40 -1.59
N MET A 25 18.73 -10.85 -1.51
CA MET A 25 17.97 -10.38 -2.65
C MET A 25 16.99 -9.27 -2.29
N ILE A 26 16.52 -8.55 -3.29
CA ILE A 26 15.43 -7.57 -3.17
C ILE A 26 14.20 -8.14 -3.86
N VAL A 27 13.06 -8.13 -3.16
CA VAL A 27 11.74 -8.37 -3.72
C VAL A 27 10.94 -7.08 -3.67
N LEU A 28 10.49 -6.62 -4.82
CA LEU A 28 9.61 -5.44 -4.94
C LEU A 28 8.22 -5.89 -5.40
N GLU A 29 7.23 -5.60 -4.57
CA GLU A 29 5.82 -5.63 -4.95
C GLU A 29 5.45 -4.26 -5.49
N TYR A 30 5.15 -4.18 -6.82
CA TYR A 30 4.54 -2.97 -7.31
C TYR A 30 3.03 -3.17 -7.42
N ASP A 31 2.32 -2.43 -6.60
CA ASP A 31 0.91 -2.67 -6.30
C ASP A 31 0.03 -1.60 -6.96
N ASN A 32 -0.71 -1.99 -7.98
CA ASN A 32 -1.73 -1.15 -8.60
C ASN A 32 -3.15 -1.47 -8.10
N GLN A 33 -3.27 -2.35 -7.11
CA GLN A 33 -4.51 -2.73 -6.42
C GLN A 33 -5.51 -3.53 -7.26
N ALA A 34 -5.07 -4.27 -8.30
CA ALA A 34 -5.88 -5.23 -9.05
C ALA A 34 -5.02 -6.10 -9.98
N TYR A 35 -5.51 -7.29 -10.35
CA TYR A 35 -4.87 -8.12 -11.39
C TYR A 35 -5.15 -7.53 -12.77
N MET A 36 -4.32 -6.59 -13.21
CA MET A 36 -4.61 -5.80 -14.40
C MET A 36 -4.46 -6.56 -15.71
N ASN A 37 -3.43 -7.40 -15.83
CA ASN A 37 -3.13 -8.11 -17.06
C ASN A 37 -4.26 -9.06 -17.49
N THR A 38 -4.99 -9.61 -16.55
CA THR A 38 -6.08 -10.56 -16.79
C THR A 38 -7.46 -9.91 -16.87
N GLY A 39 -7.58 -8.59 -16.67
CA GLY A 39 -8.83 -7.84 -16.83
C GLY A 39 -9.33 -7.18 -15.53
N ALA A 40 -8.44 -6.67 -14.71
CA ALA A 40 -8.75 -5.87 -13.51
C ALA A 40 -9.57 -6.62 -12.44
N GLN A 41 -9.26 -7.90 -12.20
CA GLN A 41 -9.87 -8.66 -11.11
C GLN A 41 -9.40 -8.15 -9.75
N LEU A 42 -10.19 -8.46 -8.71
CA LEU A 42 -9.85 -8.20 -7.33
C LEU A 42 -8.57 -8.95 -6.94
N SER A 43 -7.62 -8.21 -6.35
CA SER A 43 -6.45 -8.76 -5.65
C SER A 43 -6.63 -8.68 -4.13
N TYR A 44 -5.77 -9.38 -3.38
CA TYR A 44 -5.79 -9.24 -1.92
C TYR A 44 -5.27 -7.87 -1.44
N THR A 45 -4.63 -7.08 -2.31
CA THR A 45 -4.24 -5.70 -2.02
C THR A 45 -5.31 -4.68 -2.42
N THR A 46 -6.33 -5.07 -3.20
CA THR A 46 -7.49 -4.21 -3.49
C THR A 46 -8.14 -3.75 -2.18
N PRO A 47 -8.26 -2.44 -1.89
CA PRO A 47 -8.84 -1.98 -0.65
C PRO A 47 -10.36 -2.17 -0.56
N LEU A 48 -10.90 -2.10 0.67
CA LEU A 48 -12.34 -2.14 0.94
C LEU A 48 -13.08 -1.08 0.10
N GLY A 49 -14.21 -1.46 -0.49
CA GLY A 49 -15.05 -0.58 -1.28
C GLY A 49 -14.55 -0.30 -2.71
N HIS A 50 -13.36 -0.73 -3.10
CA HIS A 50 -12.86 -0.48 -4.45
C HIS A 50 -13.57 -1.38 -5.47
N GLN A 51 -13.97 -0.76 -6.59
CA GLN A 51 -14.56 -1.47 -7.73
C GLN A 51 -13.46 -2.16 -8.56
N THR A 52 -13.72 -3.42 -8.92
CA THR A 52 -12.94 -4.20 -9.90
C THR A 52 -13.89 -5.01 -10.78
N SER A 53 -13.37 -5.75 -11.77
CA SER A 53 -14.21 -6.62 -12.61
C SER A 53 -14.88 -7.76 -11.83
N THR A 54 -14.32 -8.17 -10.70
CA THR A 54 -14.85 -9.23 -9.82
C THR A 54 -15.38 -8.71 -8.48
N SER A 55 -15.35 -7.40 -8.23
CA SER A 55 -15.97 -6.72 -7.09
C SER A 55 -16.80 -5.53 -7.57
N GLN A 56 -17.96 -5.85 -8.15
CA GLN A 56 -18.82 -4.88 -8.81
C GLN A 56 -19.53 -3.96 -7.82
N VAL A 57 -19.90 -2.77 -8.31
CA VAL A 57 -20.76 -1.81 -7.63
C VAL A 57 -22.16 -1.89 -8.24
N GLY A 58 -23.17 -1.97 -7.39
CA GLY A 58 -24.56 -2.10 -7.83
C GLY A 58 -25.56 -1.83 -6.71
N SER A 59 -26.80 -2.33 -6.88
CA SER A 59 -27.87 -2.11 -5.90
C SER A 59 -27.59 -2.75 -4.54
N ARG A 60 -26.84 -3.87 -4.50
CA ARG A 60 -26.55 -4.66 -3.30
C ARG A 60 -25.08 -4.73 -2.92
N ALA A 61 -24.17 -4.14 -3.70
CA ALA A 61 -22.73 -4.23 -3.49
C ALA A 61 -22.07 -2.87 -3.71
N ALA A 62 -21.09 -2.54 -2.88
CA ALA A 62 -20.32 -1.30 -2.92
C ALA A 62 -18.82 -1.56 -3.24
N GLY A 63 -18.56 -2.53 -4.12
CA GLY A 63 -17.18 -2.96 -4.41
C GLY A 63 -16.71 -4.07 -3.48
N LYS A 64 -15.40 -4.16 -3.21
CA LYS A 64 -14.83 -5.18 -2.33
C LYS A 64 -15.36 -5.06 -0.90
N ALA A 65 -15.79 -6.20 -0.33
CA ALA A 65 -16.50 -6.24 0.96
C ALA A 65 -15.58 -6.42 2.19
N TYR A 66 -14.27 -6.56 2.01
CA TYR A 66 -13.30 -6.82 3.09
C TYR A 66 -12.00 -6.06 2.92
N HIS A 67 -11.24 -5.90 4.01
CA HIS A 67 -9.97 -5.19 4.02
C HIS A 67 -8.89 -5.91 3.20
N HIS A 68 -7.91 -5.15 2.75
CA HIS A 68 -6.75 -5.67 2.04
C HIS A 68 -5.70 -6.23 3.01
N LYS A 69 -4.83 -7.11 2.50
CA LYS A 69 -3.66 -7.58 3.24
C LYS A 69 -2.63 -6.46 3.37
N ASP A 70 -1.90 -6.44 4.47
CA ASP A 70 -0.76 -5.56 4.69
C ASP A 70 0.55 -6.33 4.47
N THR A 71 1.01 -6.37 3.21
CA THR A 71 2.19 -7.14 2.83
C THR A 71 3.45 -6.62 3.53
N VAL A 72 3.55 -5.31 3.79
CA VAL A 72 4.72 -4.72 4.48
C VAL A 72 4.81 -5.25 5.91
N GLN A 73 3.69 -5.27 6.65
CA GLN A 73 3.66 -5.81 8.01
C GLN A 73 3.88 -7.34 8.04
N ILE A 74 3.32 -8.08 7.07
CA ILE A 74 3.56 -9.53 6.94
C ILE A 74 5.06 -9.79 6.74
N MET A 75 5.71 -9.06 5.86
CA MET A 75 7.14 -9.23 5.59
C MET A 75 8.02 -8.72 6.73
N ALA A 76 7.63 -7.68 7.45
CA ALA A 76 8.33 -7.23 8.66
C ALA A 76 8.33 -8.32 9.75
N ALA A 77 7.24 -9.07 9.88
CA ALA A 77 7.13 -10.19 10.83
C ALA A 77 8.04 -11.39 10.49
N THR A 78 8.67 -11.43 9.32
CA THR A 78 9.66 -12.47 8.96
C THR A 78 11.08 -12.16 9.45
N HIS A 79 11.28 -11.05 10.15
CA HIS A 79 12.58 -10.60 10.69
C HIS A 79 13.68 -10.34 9.65
N ILE A 80 13.34 -10.13 8.38
CA ILE A 80 14.31 -9.69 7.37
C ILE A 80 14.82 -8.29 7.72
N PRO A 81 16.09 -7.97 7.35
CA PRO A 81 16.77 -6.77 7.86
C PRO A 81 16.13 -5.43 7.41
N TYR A 82 15.40 -5.42 6.28
CA TYR A 82 14.80 -4.18 5.79
C TYR A 82 13.51 -4.41 4.99
N VAL A 83 12.45 -3.69 5.38
CA VAL A 83 11.16 -3.67 4.70
C VAL A 83 10.70 -2.22 4.54
N PHE A 84 10.04 -1.86 3.44
CA PHE A 84 9.55 -0.50 3.25
C PHE A 84 8.28 -0.41 2.40
N SER A 85 7.54 0.68 2.57
CA SER A 85 6.50 1.15 1.66
C SER A 85 6.96 2.42 0.94
N ALA A 86 6.55 2.63 -0.30
CA ALA A 86 6.85 3.83 -1.06
C ALA A 86 5.75 4.12 -2.09
N VAL A 87 5.70 5.33 -2.63
CA VAL A 87 4.80 5.73 -3.73
C VAL A 87 5.55 6.48 -4.80
N GLU A 88 5.07 6.41 -6.04
CA GLU A 88 5.69 7.12 -7.18
C GLU A 88 5.66 8.64 -7.03
N GLY A 89 4.63 9.17 -6.35
CA GLY A 89 4.46 10.61 -6.12
C GLY A 89 5.47 11.25 -5.15
N TYR A 90 6.21 10.44 -4.39
CA TYR A 90 7.30 10.89 -3.50
C TYR A 90 8.64 10.28 -3.92
N PRO A 91 9.19 10.64 -5.10
CA PRO A 91 10.36 9.98 -5.69
C PRO A 91 11.62 10.09 -4.81
N GLN A 92 11.80 11.16 -4.05
CA GLN A 92 12.95 11.32 -3.16
C GLN A 92 12.95 10.31 -2.00
N ASP A 93 11.76 9.98 -1.45
CA ASP A 93 11.60 8.93 -0.45
C ASP A 93 11.91 7.55 -1.06
N LEU A 94 11.34 7.26 -2.23
CA LEU A 94 11.58 6.01 -2.96
C LEU A 94 13.06 5.81 -3.29
N ILE A 95 13.77 6.84 -3.79
CA ILE A 95 15.20 6.77 -4.13
C ILE A 95 16.04 6.44 -2.90
N LYS A 96 15.80 7.10 -1.76
CA LYS A 96 16.50 6.82 -0.50
C LYS A 96 16.30 5.37 -0.05
N LYS A 97 15.04 4.89 -0.10
CA LYS A 97 14.70 3.50 0.27
C LYS A 97 15.31 2.48 -0.69
N ALA A 98 15.34 2.77 -1.99
CA ALA A 98 15.97 1.91 -2.98
C ALA A 98 17.49 1.79 -2.75
N ALA A 99 18.17 2.88 -2.40
CA ALA A 99 19.59 2.86 -2.04
C ALA A 99 19.84 2.03 -0.77
N LYS A 100 19.04 2.22 0.29
CA LYS A 100 19.09 1.38 1.50
C LYS A 100 18.83 -0.10 1.18
N ALA A 101 17.83 -0.39 0.34
CA ALA A 101 17.50 -1.75 -0.08
C ALA A 101 18.70 -2.46 -0.72
N GLN A 102 19.42 -1.79 -1.61
CA GLN A 102 20.64 -2.35 -2.21
C GLN A 102 21.74 -2.59 -1.19
N TRP A 103 21.92 -1.67 -0.24
CA TRP A 103 22.91 -1.81 0.83
C TRP A 103 22.62 -3.05 1.68
N TYR A 104 21.38 -3.22 2.16
CA TYR A 104 20.94 -4.34 2.99
C TYR A 104 21.01 -5.67 2.23
N ALA A 105 20.52 -5.72 0.99
CA ALA A 105 20.51 -6.95 0.20
C ALA A 105 21.91 -7.48 -0.11
N ARG A 106 22.90 -6.60 -0.25
CA ARG A 106 24.30 -7.01 -0.49
C ARG A 106 25.01 -7.52 0.77
N ARG A 107 24.64 -7.03 1.96
CA ARG A 107 25.37 -7.25 3.21
C ARG A 107 24.67 -8.15 4.20
N GLU A 108 23.38 -7.97 4.40
CA GLU A 108 22.69 -8.54 5.55
C GLU A 108 21.62 -9.58 5.20
N GLY A 109 20.93 -9.47 4.07
CA GLY A 109 19.95 -10.47 3.68
C GLY A 109 18.83 -9.95 2.80
N MET A 110 17.67 -10.58 2.89
CA MET A 110 16.52 -10.24 2.05
C MET A 110 15.95 -8.87 2.39
N VAL A 111 15.53 -8.16 1.37
CA VAL A 111 14.79 -6.90 1.47
C VAL A 111 13.44 -7.05 0.77
N PHE A 112 12.41 -6.49 1.36
CA PHE A 112 11.10 -6.38 0.74
C PHE A 112 10.67 -4.92 0.65
N GLY A 113 10.19 -4.51 -0.53
CA GLY A 113 9.60 -3.19 -0.75
C GLY A 113 8.23 -3.28 -1.41
N LYS A 114 7.26 -2.51 -0.90
CA LYS A 114 5.96 -2.33 -1.53
C LYS A 114 5.84 -0.91 -2.08
N VAL A 115 5.63 -0.80 -3.38
CA VAL A 115 5.47 0.49 -4.08
C VAL A 115 4.04 0.59 -4.61
N LEU A 116 3.29 1.59 -4.16
CA LEU A 116 2.00 1.90 -4.77
C LEU A 116 2.25 2.46 -6.17
N SER A 117 1.82 1.71 -7.16
CA SER A 117 2.04 2.03 -8.56
C SER A 117 0.75 2.49 -9.24
N PHE A 118 0.83 3.61 -9.92
CA PHE A 118 -0.29 4.21 -10.62
C PHE A 118 -0.75 3.33 -11.80
N CYS A 119 -2.08 3.18 -11.92
CA CYS A 119 -2.69 2.50 -13.06
C CYS A 119 -3.94 3.28 -13.53
N PRO A 120 -3.87 4.07 -14.61
CA PRO A 120 -4.98 4.91 -15.06
C PRO A 120 -6.23 4.11 -15.40
N LEU A 121 -6.07 2.94 -16.02
CA LEU A 121 -7.18 2.05 -16.37
C LEU A 121 -7.90 1.51 -15.13
N ASN A 122 -7.16 0.96 -14.16
CA ASN A 122 -7.76 0.44 -12.92
C ASN A 122 -8.41 1.57 -12.11
N TRP A 123 -7.73 2.70 -12.00
CA TRP A 123 -8.17 3.81 -11.14
C TRP A 123 -9.19 4.70 -11.85
N LYS A 124 -9.40 4.52 -13.15
CA LYS A 124 -10.34 5.26 -14.01
C LYS A 124 -10.11 6.77 -13.94
N VAL A 125 -8.89 7.18 -14.26
CA VAL A 125 -8.39 8.55 -14.21
C VAL A 125 -7.54 8.86 -15.43
N ALA A 126 -7.21 10.14 -15.65
CA ALA A 126 -6.33 10.56 -16.73
C ALA A 126 -4.89 10.07 -16.52
N ASP A 127 -4.14 9.86 -17.62
CA ASP A 127 -2.79 9.29 -17.60
C ASP A 127 -1.76 10.18 -16.86
N ASP A 128 -1.97 11.47 -16.82
CA ASP A 128 -1.11 12.46 -16.16
C ASP A 128 -1.41 12.65 -14.67
N ALA A 129 -2.46 11.99 -14.14
CA ALA A 129 -2.88 12.14 -12.75
C ALA A 129 -2.01 11.35 -11.74
N GLY A 130 -1.10 10.50 -12.20
CA GLY A 130 -0.38 9.52 -11.39
C GLY A 130 0.34 10.11 -10.18
N SER A 131 1.19 11.10 -10.40
CA SER A 131 1.95 11.75 -9.31
C SER A 131 1.02 12.35 -8.26
N LYS A 132 0.00 13.10 -8.67
CA LYS A 132 -0.95 13.77 -7.77
C LYS A 132 -1.75 12.77 -6.93
N ILE A 133 -2.24 11.68 -7.53
CA ILE A 133 -3.07 10.69 -6.82
C ILE A 133 -2.22 9.85 -5.86
N THR A 134 -1.00 9.46 -6.24
CA THR A 134 -0.12 8.70 -5.35
C THR A 134 0.43 9.57 -4.21
N GLN A 135 0.64 10.88 -4.42
CA GLN A 135 0.86 11.83 -3.31
C GLN A 135 -0.33 11.87 -2.36
N ALA A 136 -1.54 12.03 -2.89
CA ALA A 136 -2.76 12.07 -2.09
C ALA A 136 -2.99 10.78 -1.28
N ALA A 137 -2.57 9.63 -1.78
CA ALA A 137 -2.60 8.37 -1.03
C ALA A 137 -1.72 8.43 0.23
N ALA A 138 -0.53 9.05 0.13
CA ALA A 138 0.35 9.25 1.29
C ALA A 138 -0.16 10.38 2.20
N ASP A 139 -0.60 11.50 1.63
CA ASP A 139 -1.12 12.67 2.36
C ASP A 139 -2.39 12.33 3.16
N SER A 140 -3.21 11.38 2.72
CA SER A 140 -4.37 10.88 3.46
C SER A 140 -4.05 9.77 4.47
N CYS A 141 -2.80 9.33 4.58
CA CYS A 141 -2.38 8.12 5.30
C CYS A 141 -3.08 6.82 4.83
N PHE A 142 -3.73 6.85 3.67
CA PHE A 142 -4.29 5.65 3.05
C PHE A 142 -3.19 4.66 2.67
N PHE A 143 -2.06 5.19 2.20
CA PHE A 143 -0.85 4.44 1.94
C PHE A 143 0.34 5.13 2.65
N PRO A 144 0.58 4.85 3.94
CA PRO A 144 1.62 5.52 4.71
C PRO A 144 3.02 5.16 4.24
N LEU A 145 3.94 6.13 4.29
CA LEU A 145 5.35 5.94 3.93
C LEU A 145 6.18 5.67 5.17
N TYR A 146 6.68 4.46 5.28
CA TYR A 146 7.49 4.02 6.41
C TYR A 146 8.47 2.92 6.01
N GLU A 147 9.37 2.62 6.90
CA GLU A 147 10.30 1.51 6.78
C GLU A 147 10.39 0.75 8.11
N VAL A 148 10.75 -0.53 8.03
CA VAL A 148 11.09 -1.36 9.18
C VAL A 148 12.54 -1.81 8.99
N GLU A 149 13.40 -1.31 9.83
CA GLU A 149 14.84 -1.54 9.78
C GLU A 149 15.26 -2.32 11.02
N LYS A 150 15.66 -3.61 10.84
CA LYS A 150 16.01 -4.52 11.94
C LYS A 150 14.96 -4.57 13.05
N GLY A 151 13.67 -4.64 12.64
CA GLY A 151 12.54 -4.68 13.56
C GLY A 151 12.05 -3.30 14.04
N LYS A 152 12.82 -2.23 13.85
CA LYS A 152 12.42 -0.88 14.23
C LYS A 152 11.61 -0.20 13.14
N THR A 153 10.38 0.19 13.46
CA THR A 153 9.50 0.95 12.56
C THR A 153 9.87 2.43 12.55
N VAL A 154 10.02 3.01 11.36
CA VAL A 154 10.30 4.45 11.17
C VAL A 154 9.35 5.02 10.13
N ILE A 155 8.52 5.99 10.51
CA ILE A 155 7.71 6.78 9.57
C ILE A 155 8.66 7.73 8.84
N THR A 156 8.71 7.63 7.51
CA THR A 156 9.59 8.48 6.67
C THR A 156 8.89 9.73 6.15
N TYR A 157 7.55 9.74 6.18
CA TYR A 157 6.73 10.88 5.83
C TYR A 157 5.50 10.94 6.72
N ASP A 158 5.40 11.99 7.51
CA ASP A 158 4.22 12.30 8.34
C ASP A 158 3.51 13.53 7.76
N PRO A 159 2.35 13.35 7.09
CA PRO A 159 1.61 14.46 6.49
C PRO A 159 1.02 15.43 7.53
N GLU A 160 0.80 14.98 8.77
CA GLU A 160 0.32 15.85 9.87
C GLU A 160 1.41 16.83 10.28
N SER A 161 2.64 16.35 10.43
CA SER A 161 3.79 17.18 10.86
C SER A 161 4.17 18.26 9.85
N VAL A 162 3.90 18.01 8.55
CA VAL A 162 4.21 18.98 7.46
C VAL A 162 2.99 19.77 6.98
N GLY A 163 1.84 19.62 7.66
CA GLY A 163 0.61 20.36 7.32
C GLY A 163 -0.02 19.98 5.98
N ARG A 164 0.18 18.76 5.51
CA ARG A 164 -0.33 18.24 4.22
C ARG A 164 -1.42 17.20 4.36
N ARG A 165 -1.86 16.89 5.58
CA ARG A 165 -2.90 15.89 5.81
C ARG A 165 -4.20 16.27 5.10
N ILE A 166 -4.73 15.35 4.30
CA ILE A 166 -6.04 15.45 3.64
C ILE A 166 -6.99 14.37 4.14
N ALA A 167 -8.29 14.55 3.96
CA ALA A 167 -9.27 13.53 4.32
C ALA A 167 -9.20 12.33 3.36
N VAL A 168 -9.44 11.13 3.88
CA VAL A 168 -9.46 9.89 3.08
C VAL A 168 -10.51 9.96 1.97
N ARG A 169 -11.67 10.59 2.24
CA ARG A 169 -12.72 10.78 1.23
C ARG A 169 -12.27 11.64 0.05
N ASP A 170 -11.41 12.62 0.27
CA ASP A 170 -10.88 13.48 -0.79
C ASP A 170 -9.97 12.67 -1.72
N TYR A 171 -9.08 11.84 -1.16
CA TYR A 171 -8.28 10.89 -1.93
C TYR A 171 -9.16 9.90 -2.72
N LEU A 172 -10.15 9.27 -2.07
CA LEU A 172 -11.04 8.32 -2.73
C LEU A 172 -11.90 8.99 -3.81
N GLY A 173 -12.24 10.26 -3.66
CA GLY A 173 -12.96 11.06 -4.65
C GLY A 173 -12.18 11.34 -5.93
N MET A 174 -10.86 11.22 -5.91
CA MET A 174 -10.01 11.45 -7.07
C MET A 174 -10.09 10.32 -8.12
N MET A 175 -10.59 9.13 -7.75
CA MET A 175 -10.57 7.95 -8.61
C MET A 175 -11.97 7.50 -9.02
N GLY A 176 -12.17 7.20 -10.31
CA GLY A 176 -13.46 6.68 -10.80
C GLY A 176 -13.89 5.36 -10.18
N LYS A 177 -12.92 4.50 -9.78
CA LYS A 177 -13.20 3.21 -9.13
C LYS A 177 -13.75 3.33 -7.71
N THR A 178 -13.70 4.52 -7.08
CA THR A 178 -14.09 4.74 -5.67
C THR A 178 -15.08 5.87 -5.47
N LYS A 179 -15.37 6.70 -6.49
CA LYS A 179 -16.34 7.81 -6.40
C LYS A 179 -17.71 7.41 -5.85
N HIS A 180 -18.17 6.18 -6.11
CA HIS A 180 -19.44 5.66 -5.60
C HIS A 180 -19.49 5.62 -4.06
N LEU A 181 -18.35 5.57 -3.38
CA LEU A 181 -18.26 5.58 -1.91
C LEU A 181 -18.70 6.93 -1.32
N LEU A 182 -18.64 8.01 -2.10
CA LEU A 182 -19.04 9.35 -1.66
C LEU A 182 -20.56 9.56 -1.67
N SER A 183 -21.34 8.59 -2.16
CA SER A 183 -22.80 8.66 -2.13
C SER A 183 -23.36 8.33 -0.74
N GLU A 184 -24.50 8.92 -0.36
CA GLU A 184 -25.20 8.64 0.91
C GLU A 184 -25.44 7.14 1.13
N LYS A 185 -25.78 6.41 0.06
CA LYS A 185 -26.00 4.97 0.09
C LYS A 185 -24.79 4.18 0.60
N ASN A 186 -23.58 4.59 0.21
CA ASN A 186 -22.33 3.88 0.49
C ASN A 186 -21.55 4.52 1.66
N LYS A 187 -22.12 5.53 2.31
CA LYS A 187 -21.53 6.21 3.47
C LYS A 187 -21.05 5.25 4.58
N PRO A 188 -21.78 4.19 4.96
CA PRO A 188 -21.31 3.24 5.95
C PRO A 188 -20.00 2.53 5.54
N VAL A 189 -19.81 2.21 4.25
CA VAL A 189 -18.58 1.59 3.76
C VAL A 189 -17.42 2.58 3.78
N LEU A 190 -17.68 3.85 3.42
CA LEU A 190 -16.70 4.93 3.50
C LEU A 190 -16.22 5.14 4.94
N GLU A 191 -17.15 5.21 5.90
CA GLU A 191 -16.83 5.39 7.33
C GLU A 191 -15.96 4.24 7.87
N VAL A 192 -16.24 3.00 7.47
CA VAL A 192 -15.40 1.85 7.82
C VAL A 192 -13.99 1.97 7.21
N ALA A 193 -13.90 2.42 5.95
CA ALA A 193 -12.59 2.63 5.30
C ALA A 193 -11.79 3.75 5.98
N GLU A 194 -12.43 4.88 6.32
CA GLU A 194 -11.82 6.00 7.04
C GLU A 194 -11.34 5.58 8.44
N ALA A 195 -12.17 4.85 9.18
CA ALA A 195 -11.83 4.34 10.52
C ALA A 195 -10.63 3.37 10.47
N GLU A 196 -10.55 2.51 9.46
CA GLU A 196 -9.44 1.58 9.30
C GLU A 196 -8.13 2.31 8.95
N VAL A 197 -8.17 3.32 8.09
CA VAL A 197 -7.00 4.16 7.80
C VAL A 197 -6.48 4.82 9.07
N GLU A 198 -7.36 5.41 9.86
CA GLU A 198 -7.01 6.06 11.12
C GLU A 198 -6.46 5.05 12.14
N ARG A 199 -7.08 3.87 12.26
CA ARG A 199 -6.59 2.80 13.14
C ARG A 199 -5.17 2.36 12.77
N ARG A 200 -4.91 2.16 11.46
CA ARG A 200 -3.59 1.75 10.95
C ARG A 200 -2.55 2.85 11.17
N TRP A 201 -2.92 4.09 10.94
CA TRP A 201 -2.03 5.23 11.15
C TRP A 201 -1.63 5.38 12.62
N ARG A 202 -2.60 5.31 13.56
CA ARG A 202 -2.31 5.33 15.00
C ARG A 202 -1.41 4.17 15.43
N LYS A 203 -1.68 2.96 14.93
CA LYS A 203 -0.81 1.80 15.19
C LYS A 203 0.62 2.07 14.73
N LEU A 204 0.78 2.59 13.52
CA LEU A 204 2.09 2.89 12.94
C LEU A 204 2.84 3.97 13.75
N LYS A 205 2.15 5.02 14.20
CA LYS A 205 2.73 6.04 15.09
C LYS A 205 3.17 5.43 16.42
N ALA A 206 2.35 4.60 17.04
CA ALA A 206 2.74 3.90 18.27
C ALA A 206 3.98 3.03 18.09
N MET A 207 4.10 2.29 16.98
CA MET A 207 5.29 1.50 16.65
C MET A 207 6.53 2.35 16.35
N HIS A 208 6.35 3.57 15.83
CA HIS A 208 7.43 4.52 15.60
C HIS A 208 7.95 5.12 16.91
N ASP A 209 7.03 5.51 17.79
CA ASP A 209 7.34 6.16 19.08
C ASP A 209 7.88 5.17 20.11
N HIS A 210 7.49 3.89 20.01
CA HIS A 210 7.85 2.82 20.95
C HIS A 210 8.51 1.65 20.20
N PRO A 211 9.81 1.75 19.88
CA PRO A 211 10.51 0.78 19.00
C PRO A 211 10.63 -0.64 19.58
N LEU A 212 10.13 -0.90 20.78
CA LEU A 212 10.03 -2.23 21.37
C LEU A 212 8.67 -2.93 21.10
N LEU A 213 7.75 -2.24 20.42
CA LEU A 213 6.47 -2.78 19.95
C LEU A 213 6.57 -3.18 18.47
#